data_e4d1ae406388568083d84b53eb9a1510
#
_entry.id   e4d1ae406388568083d84b53eb9a1510
#
_cell.length_a   1.000
_cell.length_b   1.000
_cell.length_c   1.000
_cell.angle_alpha   90.00
_cell.angle_beta   90.00
_cell.angle_gamma   90.00
#
_symmetry.space_group_name_H-M   'P 1'
#
loop_
_entity.id
_entity.type
_entity.pdbx_description
1 polymer ?
#
loop_
_entity_poly.entity_id
_entity_poly.type
_entity_poly.pdbx_seq_one_letter_code
_entity_poly.pdbx_strand_id
1 'polypeptide(L)'
;MENPEPTASQSEVVLDPGDQPLTPDEEISEIEKLLAGEPDDFQARCRLGELYFSKGRLDEALAEVKKAIEMAESLRAEMNRSLAMYYSNLGTIYATKNMADEAEAEFRHALDIFPHDVLALFNLGRLYADKKQYMEAKGYYERLVEITPDDPIAWYNLAGVYIELDNPHVSDYNTIDVGIQCYLRTLELDPKHLESSFKLMEIALNHKKTDLAVRVMESAVEHSPDEPLAYYNLISVYDKCKMFEKAEETRKRLKERFSKKPKDDSRS
;
A
#
# COMPACT_ATOMS: atom_id res chain seq x y z
N MET A 1 0.44 -45.86 -64.76
CA MET A 1 0.19 -44.55 -64.19
C MET A 1 1.20 -44.41 -63.08
N GLU A 2 2.32 -43.82 -63.40
CA GLU A 2 3.47 -43.62 -62.53
C GLU A 2 3.24 -42.29 -61.73
N ASN A 3 3.41 -42.37 -60.45
CA ASN A 3 3.46 -41.20 -59.59
C ASN A 3 4.86 -40.57 -59.67
N PRO A 4 4.99 -39.25 -59.86
CA PRO A 4 6.31 -38.63 -59.80
C PRO A 4 6.67 -38.36 -58.32
N GLU A 5 7.88 -38.76 -57.95
CA GLU A 5 8.54 -38.44 -56.71
C GLU A 5 8.78 -36.91 -56.61
N PRO A 6 8.64 -36.29 -55.40
CA PRO A 6 9.03 -34.91 -55.22
C PRO A 6 10.54 -34.79 -55.03
N THR A 7 11.20 -34.14 -55.99
CA THR A 7 12.58 -33.69 -55.86
C THR A 7 12.70 -32.61 -54.82
N ALA A 8 13.19 -32.96 -53.64
CA ALA A 8 13.62 -31.99 -52.63
C ALA A 8 14.95 -31.38 -53.10
N SER A 9 14.89 -30.12 -53.52
CA SER A 9 16.08 -29.30 -53.70
C SER A 9 16.65 -28.98 -52.33
N GLN A 10 17.68 -29.69 -51.93
CA GLN A 10 18.55 -29.28 -50.83
C GLN A 10 19.32 -28.04 -51.32
N SER A 11 18.88 -26.85 -50.90
CA SER A 11 19.74 -25.68 -50.95
C SER A 11 20.82 -25.87 -49.89
N GLU A 12 22.01 -26.29 -50.29
CA GLU A 12 23.22 -26.18 -49.49
C GLU A 12 23.38 -24.72 -49.12
N VAL A 13 23.19 -24.41 -47.84
CA VAL A 13 23.61 -23.14 -47.28
C VAL A 13 25.13 -23.15 -47.28
N VAL A 14 25.72 -22.48 -48.24
CA VAL A 14 27.16 -22.21 -48.28
C VAL A 14 27.44 -21.24 -47.13
N LEU A 15 27.93 -21.77 -46.02
CA LEU A 15 28.46 -20.97 -44.92
C LEU A 15 29.70 -20.22 -45.40
N ASP A 16 29.76 -18.92 -45.17
CA ASP A 16 30.92 -18.07 -45.46
C ASP A 16 32.13 -18.62 -44.70
N PRO A 17 33.31 -18.80 -45.32
CA PRO A 17 34.49 -19.38 -44.67
C PRO A 17 35.05 -18.61 -43.47
N GLY A 18 34.41 -17.46 -43.11
CA GLY A 18 34.70 -16.66 -41.92
C GLY A 18 33.88 -17.02 -40.67
N ASP A 19 32.81 -17.83 -40.82
CA ASP A 19 31.86 -18.14 -39.73
C ASP A 19 32.15 -19.55 -39.14
N GLN A 20 33.36 -19.77 -38.66
CA GLN A 20 33.58 -20.94 -37.80
C GLN A 20 32.89 -20.69 -36.45
N PRO A 21 32.09 -21.65 -35.94
CA PRO A 21 31.51 -21.48 -34.60
C PRO A 21 32.63 -21.32 -33.59
N LEU A 22 32.45 -20.32 -32.70
CA LEU A 22 33.40 -20.04 -31.63
C LEU A 22 33.68 -21.29 -30.79
N THR A 23 34.92 -21.51 -30.44
CA THR A 23 35.23 -22.50 -29.41
C THR A 23 34.61 -22.13 -28.10
N PRO A 24 34.28 -23.07 -27.20
CA PRO A 24 33.71 -22.76 -25.89
C PRO A 24 34.55 -21.77 -25.08
N ASP A 25 35.85 -21.70 -25.23
CA ASP A 25 36.72 -20.75 -24.53
C ASP A 25 36.63 -19.34 -25.13
N GLU A 26 36.50 -19.23 -26.43
CA GLU A 26 36.25 -17.97 -27.14
C GLU A 26 34.86 -17.42 -26.79
N GLU A 27 33.84 -18.30 -26.78
CA GLU A 27 32.47 -17.92 -26.42
C GLU A 27 32.40 -17.44 -24.98
N ILE A 28 33.07 -18.10 -24.01
CA ILE A 28 33.18 -17.66 -22.62
C ILE A 28 33.78 -16.25 -22.57
N SER A 29 34.89 -16.00 -23.26
CA SER A 29 35.58 -14.70 -23.26
C SER A 29 34.71 -13.58 -23.83
N GLU A 30 33.90 -13.84 -24.85
CA GLU A 30 32.99 -12.88 -25.44
C GLU A 30 31.81 -12.55 -24.47
N ILE A 31 31.22 -13.58 -23.86
CA ILE A 31 30.14 -13.40 -22.91
C ILE A 31 30.64 -12.66 -21.67
N GLU A 32 31.83 -12.94 -21.15
CA GLU A 32 32.44 -12.21 -20.03
C GLU A 32 32.63 -10.72 -20.36
N LYS A 33 33.04 -10.39 -21.59
CA LYS A 33 33.12 -9.00 -22.06
C LYS A 33 31.75 -8.34 -22.19
N LEU A 34 30.76 -9.04 -22.68
CA LEU A 34 29.38 -8.57 -22.75
C LEU A 34 28.85 -8.23 -21.35
N LEU A 35 29.02 -9.14 -20.40
CA LEU A 35 28.59 -8.96 -19.02
C LEU A 35 29.34 -7.88 -18.26
N ALA A 36 30.55 -7.50 -18.72
CA ALA A 36 31.28 -6.35 -18.16
C ALA A 36 30.63 -5.01 -18.57
N GLY A 37 29.98 -4.96 -19.74
CA GLY A 37 29.22 -3.80 -20.21
C GLY A 37 27.75 -3.82 -19.81
N GLU A 38 27.14 -4.99 -19.83
CA GLU A 38 25.73 -5.25 -19.53
C GLU A 38 25.60 -6.32 -18.43
N PRO A 39 25.85 -5.97 -17.17
CA PRO A 39 25.91 -6.95 -16.07
C PRO A 39 24.56 -7.65 -15.81
N ASP A 40 23.46 -7.07 -16.29
CA ASP A 40 22.09 -7.54 -16.06
C ASP A 40 21.52 -8.37 -17.24
N ASP A 41 22.38 -8.80 -18.17
CA ASP A 41 21.94 -9.72 -19.23
C ASP A 41 21.75 -11.15 -18.67
N PHE A 42 20.48 -11.47 -18.41
CA PHE A 42 20.05 -12.77 -17.92
C PHE A 42 20.43 -13.93 -18.86
N GLN A 43 20.25 -13.75 -20.19
CA GLN A 43 20.50 -14.80 -21.17
C GLN A 43 22.02 -15.10 -21.29
N ALA A 44 22.80 -14.05 -21.27
CA ALA A 44 24.28 -14.18 -21.28
C ALA A 44 24.79 -14.94 -20.03
N ARG A 45 24.23 -14.66 -18.84
CA ARG A 45 24.61 -15.40 -17.62
C ARG A 45 24.21 -16.87 -17.66
N CYS A 46 23.01 -17.19 -18.15
CA CYS A 46 22.59 -18.57 -18.32
C CYS A 46 23.57 -19.33 -19.25
N ARG A 47 23.89 -18.71 -20.36
CA ARG A 47 24.82 -19.31 -21.35
C ARG A 47 26.21 -19.50 -20.78
N LEU A 48 26.73 -18.53 -20.02
CA LEU A 48 28.02 -18.63 -19.36
C LEU A 48 28.04 -19.78 -18.35
N GLY A 49 26.97 -19.94 -17.57
CA GLY A 49 26.81 -21.07 -16.64
C GLY A 49 26.85 -22.43 -17.33
N GLU A 50 26.16 -22.57 -18.47
CA GLU A 50 26.20 -23.81 -19.29
C GLU A 50 27.61 -24.12 -19.81
N LEU A 51 28.33 -23.10 -20.29
CA LEU A 51 29.68 -23.25 -20.79
C LEU A 51 30.66 -23.65 -19.70
N TYR A 52 30.63 -23.02 -18.55
CA TYR A 52 31.42 -23.40 -17.38
C TYR A 52 31.13 -24.84 -16.93
N PHE A 53 29.83 -25.22 -16.91
CA PHE A 53 29.44 -26.58 -16.57
C PHE A 53 30.03 -27.60 -17.58
N SER A 54 29.96 -27.34 -18.87
CA SER A 54 30.53 -28.23 -19.94
C SER A 54 32.05 -28.41 -19.83
N LYS A 55 32.72 -27.40 -19.24
CA LYS A 55 34.17 -27.39 -18.97
C LYS A 55 34.55 -28.00 -17.63
N GLY A 56 33.59 -28.44 -16.82
CA GLY A 56 33.84 -28.95 -15.46
C GLY A 56 34.18 -27.87 -14.43
N ARG A 57 34.01 -26.58 -14.77
CA ARG A 57 34.20 -25.42 -13.89
C ARG A 57 32.95 -25.23 -13.01
N LEU A 58 32.68 -26.19 -12.12
CA LEU A 58 31.40 -26.33 -11.45
C LEU A 58 31.06 -25.16 -10.50
N ASP A 59 32.06 -24.61 -9.78
CA ASP A 59 31.83 -23.50 -8.86
C ASP A 59 31.44 -22.22 -9.62
N GLU A 60 32.07 -21.97 -10.76
CA GLU A 60 31.80 -20.81 -11.60
C GLU A 60 30.44 -20.97 -12.31
N ALA A 61 30.14 -22.16 -12.81
CA ALA A 61 28.81 -22.48 -13.33
C ALA A 61 27.71 -22.21 -12.30
N LEU A 62 27.91 -22.68 -11.06
CA LEU A 62 26.98 -22.48 -9.95
C LEU A 62 26.79 -21.00 -9.64
N ALA A 63 27.86 -20.20 -9.65
CA ALA A 63 27.78 -18.77 -9.37
C ALA A 63 26.96 -18.02 -10.42
N GLU A 64 27.20 -18.27 -11.72
CA GLU A 64 26.47 -17.58 -12.80
C GLU A 64 25.01 -18.03 -12.87
N VAL A 65 24.72 -19.31 -12.69
CA VAL A 65 23.33 -19.81 -12.64
C VAL A 65 22.55 -19.21 -11.46
N LYS A 66 23.16 -19.08 -10.27
CA LYS A 66 22.52 -18.43 -9.12
C LYS A 66 22.16 -16.96 -9.41
N LYS A 67 23.10 -16.20 -9.98
CA LYS A 67 22.83 -14.80 -10.37
C LYS A 67 21.69 -14.72 -11.40
N ALA A 68 21.69 -15.60 -12.39
CA ALA A 68 20.60 -15.65 -13.38
C ALA A 68 19.23 -15.95 -12.73
N ILE A 69 19.18 -16.86 -11.75
CA ILE A 69 17.93 -17.16 -11.00
C ILE A 69 17.48 -15.92 -10.21
N GLU A 70 18.35 -15.27 -9.47
CA GLU A 70 18.03 -14.06 -8.69
C GLU A 70 17.45 -12.94 -9.59
N MET A 71 18.03 -12.75 -10.78
CA MET A 71 17.53 -11.79 -11.76
C MET A 71 16.14 -12.18 -12.30
N ALA A 72 15.93 -13.46 -12.64
CA ALA A 72 14.65 -13.95 -13.12
C ALA A 72 13.55 -13.81 -12.06
N GLU A 73 13.86 -14.09 -10.81
CA GLU A 73 12.94 -13.91 -9.68
C GLU A 73 12.58 -12.43 -9.47
N SER A 74 13.56 -11.54 -9.59
CA SER A 74 13.34 -10.08 -9.51
C SER A 74 12.43 -9.57 -10.61
N LEU A 75 12.68 -9.95 -11.87
CA LEU A 75 11.84 -9.58 -13.03
C LEU A 75 10.41 -10.12 -12.88
N ARG A 76 10.27 -11.35 -12.41
CA ARG A 76 8.96 -11.96 -12.15
C ARG A 76 8.20 -11.21 -11.06
N ALA A 77 8.88 -10.83 -9.98
CA ALA A 77 8.27 -10.07 -8.89
C ALA A 77 7.79 -8.69 -9.37
N GLU A 78 8.57 -8.01 -10.19
CA GLU A 78 8.19 -6.71 -10.77
C GLU A 78 7.02 -6.83 -11.74
N MET A 79 7.03 -7.85 -12.62
CA MET A 79 5.90 -8.16 -13.50
C MET A 79 4.62 -8.44 -12.71
N ASN A 80 4.70 -9.24 -11.64
CA ASN A 80 3.56 -9.57 -10.80
C ASN A 80 3.01 -8.32 -10.11
N ARG A 81 3.87 -7.43 -9.60
CA ARG A 81 3.46 -6.16 -9.00
C ARG A 81 2.70 -5.28 -9.99
N SER A 82 3.23 -5.14 -11.21
CA SER A 82 2.59 -4.34 -12.26
C SER A 82 1.23 -4.92 -12.66
N LEU A 83 1.15 -6.24 -12.81
CA LEU A 83 -0.09 -6.92 -13.15
C LEU A 83 -1.14 -6.77 -12.04
N ALA A 84 -0.76 -6.94 -10.78
CA ALA A 84 -1.65 -6.72 -9.64
C ALA A 84 -2.18 -5.28 -9.61
N MET A 85 -1.33 -4.30 -9.86
CA MET A 85 -1.74 -2.89 -9.96
C MET A 85 -2.81 -2.66 -11.03
N TYR A 86 -2.72 -3.33 -12.20
CA TYR A 86 -3.76 -3.21 -13.23
C TYR A 86 -5.10 -3.78 -12.76
N TYR A 87 -5.11 -4.93 -12.09
CA TYR A 87 -6.34 -5.49 -11.52
C TYR A 87 -6.91 -4.60 -10.40
N SER A 88 -6.07 -4.04 -9.55
CA SER A 88 -6.50 -3.08 -8.51
C SER A 88 -7.11 -1.81 -9.11
N ASN A 89 -6.54 -1.29 -10.19
CA ASN A 89 -7.10 -0.16 -10.91
C ASN A 89 -8.44 -0.52 -11.56
N LEU A 90 -8.57 -1.70 -12.16
CA LEU A 90 -9.82 -2.19 -12.73
C LEU A 90 -10.90 -2.33 -11.64
N GLY A 91 -10.55 -2.92 -10.49
CA GLY A 91 -11.43 -3.01 -9.33
C GLY A 91 -11.90 -1.63 -8.84
N THR A 92 -11.01 -0.63 -8.85
CA THR A 92 -11.37 0.76 -8.49
C THR A 92 -12.36 1.37 -9.49
N ILE A 93 -12.21 1.08 -10.79
CA ILE A 93 -13.17 1.51 -11.81
C ILE A 93 -14.55 0.87 -11.57
N TYR A 94 -14.60 -0.43 -11.27
CA TYR A 94 -15.86 -1.11 -10.95
C TYR A 94 -16.51 -0.55 -9.68
N ALA A 95 -15.71 -0.32 -8.62
CA ALA A 95 -16.21 0.29 -7.39
C ALA A 95 -16.81 1.68 -7.62
N THR A 96 -16.17 2.51 -8.48
CA THR A 96 -16.67 3.83 -8.85
C THR A 96 -18.01 3.75 -9.63
N LYS A 97 -18.22 2.66 -10.37
CA LYS A 97 -19.46 2.37 -11.08
C LYS A 97 -20.53 1.72 -10.19
N ASN A 98 -20.31 1.58 -8.89
CA ASN A 98 -21.16 0.86 -7.94
C ASN A 98 -21.35 -0.65 -8.28
N MET A 99 -20.40 -1.25 -8.98
CA MET A 99 -20.34 -2.68 -9.31
C MET A 99 -19.47 -3.38 -8.26
N ALA A 100 -20.04 -3.59 -7.07
CA ALA A 100 -19.28 -4.00 -5.88
C ALA A 100 -18.73 -5.44 -5.98
N ASP A 101 -19.45 -6.35 -6.61
CA ASP A 101 -19.05 -7.75 -6.71
C ASP A 101 -17.93 -7.92 -7.75
N GLU A 102 -18.00 -7.18 -8.86
CA GLU A 102 -16.93 -7.15 -9.86
C GLU A 102 -15.66 -6.48 -9.28
N ALA A 103 -15.84 -5.38 -8.53
CA ALA A 103 -14.73 -4.74 -7.86
C ALA A 103 -14.02 -5.69 -6.86
N GLU A 104 -14.79 -6.42 -6.06
CA GLU A 104 -14.28 -7.41 -5.13
C GLU A 104 -13.48 -8.50 -5.84
N ALA A 105 -13.98 -9.01 -6.95
CA ALA A 105 -13.31 -10.05 -7.74
C ALA A 105 -11.94 -9.57 -8.23
N GLU A 106 -11.86 -8.35 -8.78
CA GLU A 106 -10.61 -7.81 -9.31
C GLU A 106 -9.59 -7.48 -8.21
N PHE A 107 -10.03 -6.94 -7.07
CA PHE A 107 -9.14 -6.71 -5.93
C PHE A 107 -8.59 -8.02 -5.34
N ARG A 108 -9.40 -9.07 -5.26
CA ARG A 108 -8.92 -10.40 -4.84
C ARG A 108 -7.92 -10.96 -5.84
N HIS A 109 -8.18 -10.83 -7.14
CA HIS A 109 -7.27 -11.26 -8.18
C HIS A 109 -5.91 -10.54 -8.06
N ALA A 110 -5.92 -9.24 -7.78
CA ALA A 110 -4.70 -8.50 -7.50
C ALA A 110 -3.91 -9.10 -6.31
N LEU A 111 -4.59 -9.44 -5.21
CA LEU A 111 -3.95 -10.05 -4.03
C LEU A 111 -3.46 -11.48 -4.26
N ASP A 112 -4.10 -12.25 -5.15
CA ASP A 112 -3.63 -13.58 -5.53
C ASP A 112 -2.30 -13.50 -6.30
N ILE A 113 -2.10 -12.44 -7.09
CA ILE A 113 -0.86 -12.21 -7.85
C ILE A 113 0.21 -11.57 -6.96
N PHE A 114 -0.16 -10.54 -6.20
CA PHE A 114 0.73 -9.79 -5.31
C PHE A 114 0.05 -9.53 -3.95
N PRO A 115 0.27 -10.41 -2.95
CA PRO A 115 -0.42 -10.35 -1.66
C PRO A 115 -0.24 -9.06 -0.87
N HIS A 116 0.75 -8.23 -1.24
CA HIS A 116 1.06 -6.95 -0.59
C HIS A 116 0.56 -5.74 -1.41
N ASP A 117 -0.41 -5.93 -2.31
CA ASP A 117 -0.99 -4.81 -3.05
C ASP A 117 -1.81 -3.90 -2.13
N VAL A 118 -1.25 -2.73 -1.84
CA VAL A 118 -1.80 -1.73 -0.90
C VAL A 118 -3.18 -1.25 -1.35
N LEU A 119 -3.36 -1.03 -2.66
CA LEU A 119 -4.62 -0.52 -3.21
C LEU A 119 -5.75 -1.55 -3.09
N ALA A 120 -5.46 -2.82 -3.38
CA ALA A 120 -6.42 -3.90 -3.22
C ALA A 120 -6.80 -4.12 -1.75
N LEU A 121 -5.81 -4.15 -0.84
CA LEU A 121 -6.06 -4.29 0.61
C LEU A 121 -6.94 -3.17 1.14
N PHE A 122 -6.62 -1.92 0.80
CA PHE A 122 -7.38 -0.76 1.22
C PHE A 122 -8.83 -0.82 0.72
N ASN A 123 -9.02 -1.09 -0.58
CA ASN A 123 -10.35 -1.09 -1.18
C ASN A 123 -11.20 -2.29 -0.74
N LEU A 124 -10.62 -3.47 -0.54
CA LEU A 124 -11.35 -4.60 0.06
C LEU A 124 -11.75 -4.29 1.50
N GLY A 125 -10.84 -3.76 2.31
CA GLY A 125 -11.15 -3.32 3.66
C GLY A 125 -12.35 -2.37 3.68
N ARG A 126 -12.36 -1.35 2.82
CA ARG A 126 -13.46 -0.41 2.68
C ARG A 126 -14.75 -1.07 2.20
N LEU A 127 -14.67 -1.91 1.16
CA LEU A 127 -15.83 -2.61 0.60
C LEU A 127 -16.53 -3.49 1.66
N TYR A 128 -15.75 -4.21 2.46
CA TYR A 128 -16.28 -5.03 3.54
C TYR A 128 -16.82 -4.20 4.71
N ALA A 129 -16.18 -3.07 5.04
CA ALA A 129 -16.70 -2.14 6.03
C ALA A 129 -18.04 -1.53 5.59
N ASP A 130 -18.18 -1.14 4.31
CA ASP A 130 -19.43 -0.64 3.73
C ASP A 130 -20.54 -1.71 3.75
N LYS A 131 -20.18 -2.99 3.52
CA LYS A 131 -21.08 -4.15 3.67
C LYS A 131 -21.36 -4.52 5.14
N LYS A 132 -20.78 -3.80 6.13
CA LYS A 132 -20.81 -4.08 7.58
C LYS A 132 -20.22 -5.46 7.96
N GLN A 133 -19.38 -6.00 7.13
CA GLN A 133 -18.64 -7.22 7.36
C GLN A 133 -17.30 -6.86 8.02
N TYR A 134 -17.39 -6.40 9.28
CA TYR A 134 -16.27 -5.79 9.99
C TYR A 134 -15.12 -6.75 10.31
N MET A 135 -15.41 -8.05 10.46
CA MET A 135 -14.34 -9.05 10.70
C MET A 135 -13.45 -9.22 9.46
N GLU A 136 -14.05 -9.26 8.28
CA GLU A 136 -13.33 -9.33 7.01
C GLU A 136 -12.56 -8.02 6.76
N ALA A 137 -13.22 -6.88 6.95
CA ALA A 137 -12.60 -5.56 6.82
C ALA A 137 -11.36 -5.41 7.72
N LYS A 138 -11.46 -5.87 8.97
CA LYS A 138 -10.36 -5.91 9.94
C LYS A 138 -9.15 -6.66 9.36
N GLY A 139 -9.35 -7.86 8.82
CA GLY A 139 -8.26 -8.68 8.28
C GLY A 139 -7.50 -7.98 7.14
N TYR A 140 -8.19 -7.24 6.28
CA TYR A 140 -7.55 -6.47 5.21
C TYR A 140 -6.81 -5.25 5.76
N TYR A 141 -7.39 -4.50 6.69
CA TYR A 141 -6.73 -3.32 7.26
C TYR A 141 -5.57 -3.68 8.20
N GLU A 142 -5.63 -4.80 8.92
CA GLU A 142 -4.48 -5.31 9.70
C GLU A 142 -3.28 -5.59 8.78
N ARG A 143 -3.50 -6.30 7.67
CA ARG A 143 -2.45 -6.51 6.67
C ARG A 143 -1.95 -5.20 6.06
N LEU A 144 -2.84 -4.23 5.85
CA LEU A 144 -2.47 -2.93 5.31
C LEU A 144 -1.53 -2.18 6.24
N VAL A 145 -1.82 -2.08 7.54
CA VAL A 145 -0.96 -1.38 8.50
C VAL A 145 0.37 -2.10 8.76
N GLU A 146 0.44 -3.42 8.55
CA GLU A 146 1.70 -4.17 8.58
C GLU A 146 2.62 -3.76 7.41
N ILE A 147 2.05 -3.49 6.24
CA ILE A 147 2.80 -3.10 5.04
C ILE A 147 3.10 -1.61 5.03
N THR A 148 2.17 -0.79 5.51
CA THR A 148 2.25 0.68 5.53
C THR A 148 2.09 1.24 6.95
N PRO A 149 3.02 0.95 7.88
CA PRO A 149 2.91 1.34 9.29
C PRO A 149 2.93 2.86 9.53
N ASP A 150 3.35 3.63 8.53
CA ASP A 150 3.44 5.09 8.59
C ASP A 150 2.30 5.79 7.82
N ASP A 151 1.31 5.04 7.33
CA ASP A 151 0.12 5.62 6.69
C ASP A 151 -0.99 5.91 7.73
N PRO A 152 -1.28 7.18 8.03
CA PRO A 152 -2.33 7.53 9.00
C PRO A 152 -3.73 7.10 8.54
N ILE A 153 -3.98 7.02 7.22
CA ILE A 153 -5.28 6.63 6.69
C ILE A 153 -5.55 5.14 6.93
N ALA A 154 -4.52 4.30 6.84
CA ALA A 154 -4.64 2.88 7.14
C ALA A 154 -5.04 2.66 8.61
N TRP A 155 -4.36 3.33 9.54
CA TRP A 155 -4.67 3.27 10.97
C TRP A 155 -6.05 3.85 11.30
N TYR A 156 -6.45 4.95 10.65
CA TYR A 156 -7.78 5.53 10.80
C TYR A 156 -8.90 4.54 10.45
N ASN A 157 -8.79 3.87 9.30
CA ASN A 157 -9.79 2.91 8.86
C ASN A 157 -9.82 1.66 9.76
N LEU A 158 -8.66 1.16 10.16
CA LEU A 158 -8.56 0.05 11.12
C LEU A 158 -9.21 0.42 12.45
N ALA A 159 -8.99 1.64 12.95
CA ALA A 159 -9.63 2.14 14.17
C ALA A 159 -11.15 2.10 14.06
N GLY A 160 -11.71 2.62 12.95
CA GLY A 160 -13.15 2.61 12.70
C GLY A 160 -13.74 1.20 12.77
N VAL A 161 -13.08 0.24 12.13
CA VAL A 161 -13.55 -1.16 12.14
C VAL A 161 -13.51 -1.76 13.54
N TYR A 162 -12.47 -1.51 14.34
CA TYR A 162 -12.41 -1.99 15.72
C TYR A 162 -13.52 -1.40 16.60
N ILE A 163 -13.89 -0.13 16.37
CA ILE A 163 -15.01 0.51 17.09
C ILE A 163 -16.35 -0.12 16.71
N GLU A 164 -16.57 -0.40 15.43
CA GLU A 164 -17.80 -1.06 14.97
C GLU A 164 -17.92 -2.53 15.43
N LEU A 165 -16.78 -3.19 15.68
CA LEU A 165 -16.72 -4.54 16.25
C LEU A 165 -17.00 -4.58 17.76
N ASP A 166 -17.02 -3.44 18.47
CA ASP A 166 -17.32 -3.37 19.89
C ASP A 166 -18.82 -3.57 20.16
N ASN A 167 -19.31 -4.70 19.70
CA ASN A 167 -20.65 -5.15 20.00
C ASN A 167 -20.55 -6.28 21.03
N PRO A 168 -21.14 -6.16 22.23
CA PRO A 168 -21.09 -7.20 23.28
C PRO A 168 -21.66 -8.56 22.83
N HIS A 169 -22.36 -8.60 21.68
CA HIS A 169 -22.86 -9.84 21.08
C HIS A 169 -21.91 -10.47 20.06
N VAL A 170 -20.81 -9.81 19.67
CA VAL A 170 -19.93 -10.22 18.56
C VAL A 170 -18.51 -10.49 19.03
N SER A 171 -18.06 -9.89 20.12
CA SER A 171 -16.65 -9.94 20.54
C SER A 171 -16.49 -10.20 22.03
N ASP A 172 -15.69 -11.21 22.37
CA ASP A 172 -15.19 -11.48 23.73
C ASP A 172 -13.98 -10.57 24.10
N TYR A 173 -13.58 -9.65 23.21
CA TYR A 173 -12.39 -8.80 23.37
C TYR A 173 -12.80 -7.32 23.51
N ASN A 174 -12.03 -6.60 24.31
CA ASN A 174 -12.15 -5.13 24.42
C ASN A 174 -11.60 -4.45 23.15
N THR A 175 -12.36 -4.50 22.07
CA THR A 175 -12.00 -3.95 20.75
C THR A 175 -11.91 -2.42 20.77
N ILE A 176 -12.65 -1.77 21.68
CA ILE A 176 -12.61 -0.32 21.90
C ILE A 176 -11.20 0.18 22.21
N ASP A 177 -10.49 -0.46 23.14
CA ASP A 177 -9.16 0.02 23.50
C ASP A 177 -8.17 -0.12 22.34
N VAL A 178 -8.31 -1.16 21.51
CA VAL A 178 -7.50 -1.30 20.30
C VAL A 178 -7.86 -0.21 19.28
N GLY A 179 -9.14 0.05 19.05
CA GLY A 179 -9.60 1.15 18.19
C GLY A 179 -9.09 2.51 18.64
N ILE A 180 -9.10 2.78 19.97
CA ILE A 180 -8.51 3.99 20.54
C ILE A 180 -7.02 4.09 20.24
N GLN A 181 -6.26 3.00 20.39
CA GLN A 181 -4.82 2.99 20.06
C GLN A 181 -4.57 3.25 18.59
N CYS A 182 -5.37 2.69 17.69
CA CYS A 182 -5.26 2.94 16.26
C CYS A 182 -5.53 4.44 15.93
N TYR A 183 -6.56 5.07 16.51
CA TYR A 183 -6.78 6.50 16.34
C TYR A 183 -5.65 7.35 16.92
N LEU A 184 -5.10 6.98 18.08
CA LEU A 184 -3.93 7.66 18.63
C LEU A 184 -2.72 7.53 17.69
N ARG A 185 -2.51 6.35 17.09
CA ARG A 185 -1.45 6.16 16.10
C ARG A 185 -1.66 7.02 14.86
N THR A 186 -2.91 7.18 14.38
CA THR A 186 -3.25 8.14 13.32
C THR A 186 -2.80 9.55 13.69
N LEU A 187 -3.09 10.01 14.92
CA LEU A 187 -2.74 11.36 15.38
C LEU A 187 -1.25 11.56 15.67
N GLU A 188 -0.51 10.49 15.99
CA GLU A 188 0.95 10.53 16.07
C GLU A 188 1.58 10.74 14.68
N LEU A 189 1.02 10.12 13.65
CA LEU A 189 1.50 10.22 12.27
C LEU A 189 1.04 11.51 11.59
N ASP A 190 -0.21 11.91 11.82
CA ASP A 190 -0.80 13.16 11.34
C ASP A 190 -1.55 13.89 12.46
N PRO A 191 -0.88 14.77 13.22
CA PRO A 191 -1.51 15.54 14.29
C PRO A 191 -2.64 16.49 13.84
N LYS A 192 -2.75 16.75 12.53
CA LYS A 192 -3.79 17.59 11.93
C LYS A 192 -5.01 16.81 11.45
N HIS A 193 -5.03 15.50 11.61
CA HIS A 193 -6.15 14.66 11.20
C HIS A 193 -7.36 14.87 12.12
N LEU A 194 -8.12 15.93 11.87
CA LEU A 194 -9.23 16.39 12.73
C LEU A 194 -10.34 15.35 12.88
N GLU A 195 -10.62 14.57 11.83
CA GLU A 195 -11.65 13.55 11.88
C GLU A 195 -11.32 12.47 12.93
N SER A 196 -10.06 12.04 13.00
CA SER A 196 -9.61 11.13 14.07
C SER A 196 -9.74 11.76 15.45
N SER A 197 -9.40 13.06 15.59
CA SER A 197 -9.53 13.77 16.86
C SER A 197 -11.00 13.82 17.33
N PHE A 198 -11.92 14.09 16.41
CA PHE A 198 -13.35 14.17 16.73
C PHE A 198 -13.96 12.80 17.04
N LYS A 199 -13.61 11.77 16.27
CA LYS A 199 -14.03 10.39 16.54
C LYS A 199 -13.50 9.90 17.89
N LEU A 200 -12.22 10.12 18.15
CA LEU A 200 -11.59 9.70 19.40
C LEU A 200 -12.17 10.46 20.61
N MET A 201 -12.44 11.76 20.48
CA MET A 201 -13.14 12.54 21.49
C MET A 201 -14.51 11.95 21.84
N GLU A 202 -15.32 11.64 20.82
CA GLU A 202 -16.66 11.07 21.00
C GLU A 202 -16.60 9.72 21.74
N ILE A 203 -15.72 8.82 21.27
CA ILE A 203 -15.50 7.51 21.89
C ILE A 203 -15.03 7.66 23.34
N ALA A 204 -14.06 8.54 23.59
CA ALA A 204 -13.51 8.78 24.91
C ALA A 204 -14.59 9.30 25.90
N LEU A 205 -15.48 10.20 25.45
CA LEU A 205 -16.58 10.69 26.27
C LEU A 205 -17.61 9.58 26.56
N ASN A 206 -17.98 8.79 25.58
CA ASN A 206 -18.93 7.68 25.72
C ASN A 206 -18.43 6.62 26.71
N HIS A 207 -17.12 6.37 26.71
CA HIS A 207 -16.47 5.41 27.63
C HIS A 207 -15.90 6.06 28.91
N LYS A 208 -16.32 7.29 29.24
CA LYS A 208 -15.92 8.02 30.45
C LYS A 208 -14.40 8.26 30.59
N LYS A 209 -13.67 8.22 29.49
CA LYS A 209 -12.23 8.54 29.39
C LYS A 209 -12.04 10.06 29.20
N THR A 210 -12.59 10.86 30.10
CA THR A 210 -12.69 12.33 29.95
C THR A 210 -11.34 13.02 29.77
N ASP A 211 -10.30 12.55 30.49
CA ASP A 211 -8.95 13.10 30.36
C ASP A 211 -8.37 12.89 28.95
N LEU A 212 -8.70 11.77 28.30
CA LEU A 212 -8.32 11.52 26.93
C LEU A 212 -9.03 12.48 25.98
N ALA A 213 -10.34 12.68 26.14
CA ALA A 213 -11.11 13.61 25.32
C ALA A 213 -10.55 15.04 25.40
N VAL A 214 -10.21 15.49 26.61
CA VAL A 214 -9.60 16.81 26.82
C VAL A 214 -8.25 16.91 26.07
N ARG A 215 -7.32 15.98 26.32
CA ARG A 215 -5.99 16.01 25.70
C ARG A 215 -6.05 15.99 24.18
N VAL A 216 -6.90 15.15 23.60
CA VAL A 216 -7.05 15.03 22.14
C VAL A 216 -7.57 16.35 21.56
N MET A 217 -8.55 16.99 22.20
CA MET A 217 -9.09 18.24 21.67
C MET A 217 -8.18 19.46 21.95
N GLU A 218 -7.42 19.47 23.05
CA GLU A 218 -6.36 20.47 23.26
C GLU A 218 -5.31 20.38 22.15
N SER A 219 -4.86 19.16 21.82
CA SER A 219 -3.92 18.90 20.71
C SER A 219 -4.49 19.29 19.33
N ALA A 220 -5.77 18.99 19.08
CA ALA A 220 -6.42 19.36 17.81
C ALA A 220 -6.43 20.89 17.59
N VAL A 221 -6.72 21.67 18.64
CA VAL A 221 -6.67 23.15 18.58
C VAL A 221 -5.24 23.65 18.41
N GLU A 222 -4.25 22.99 19.00
CA GLU A 222 -2.84 23.36 18.88
C GLU A 222 -2.32 23.16 17.46
N HIS A 223 -2.60 22.02 16.85
CA HIS A 223 -2.11 21.67 15.51
C HIS A 223 -2.97 22.23 14.37
N SER A 224 -4.23 22.57 14.64
CA SER A 224 -5.16 23.15 13.68
C SER A 224 -5.82 24.42 14.23
N PRO A 225 -5.02 25.48 14.53
CA PRO A 225 -5.52 26.68 15.20
C PRO A 225 -6.43 27.54 14.32
N ASP A 226 -6.49 27.31 13.02
CA ASP A 226 -7.35 28.04 12.08
C ASP A 226 -8.69 27.31 11.82
N GLU A 227 -8.94 26.20 12.54
CA GLU A 227 -10.15 25.41 12.40
C GLU A 227 -11.15 25.72 13.53
N PRO A 228 -12.23 26.50 13.28
CA PRO A 228 -13.18 26.86 14.31
C PRO A 228 -13.87 25.67 14.99
N LEU A 229 -14.09 24.58 14.24
CA LEU A 229 -14.76 23.39 14.73
C LEU A 229 -13.97 22.71 15.85
N ALA A 230 -12.63 22.75 15.81
CA ALA A 230 -11.78 22.24 16.87
C ALA A 230 -12.02 22.98 18.20
N TYR A 231 -12.16 24.31 18.14
CA TYR A 231 -12.47 25.12 19.32
C TYR A 231 -13.86 24.84 19.87
N TYR A 232 -14.87 24.71 19.01
CA TYR A 232 -16.23 24.37 19.45
C TYR A 232 -16.28 23.02 20.15
N ASN A 233 -15.59 22.03 19.61
CA ASN A 233 -15.51 20.71 20.21
C ASN A 233 -14.74 20.74 21.54
N LEU A 234 -13.62 21.47 21.63
CA LEU A 234 -12.88 21.63 22.89
C LEU A 234 -13.73 22.31 23.97
N ILE A 235 -14.46 23.37 23.62
CA ILE A 235 -15.39 24.03 24.53
C ILE A 235 -16.45 23.04 25.04
N SER A 236 -17.03 22.26 24.13
CA SER A 236 -18.04 21.24 24.49
C SER A 236 -17.47 20.17 25.43
N VAL A 237 -16.23 19.74 25.22
CA VAL A 237 -15.55 18.80 26.11
C VAL A 237 -15.33 19.42 27.49
N TYR A 238 -14.85 20.65 27.58
CA TYR A 238 -14.64 21.35 28.86
C TYR A 238 -15.95 21.53 29.63
N ASP A 239 -17.03 21.91 28.92
CA ASP A 239 -18.35 22.05 29.57
C ASP A 239 -18.85 20.70 30.12
N LYS A 240 -18.75 19.63 29.37
CA LYS A 240 -19.11 18.28 29.82
C LYS A 240 -18.26 17.79 31.01
N CYS A 241 -16.97 18.18 31.03
CA CYS A 241 -16.05 17.88 32.15
C CYS A 241 -16.13 18.87 33.30
N LYS A 242 -17.05 19.85 33.27
CA LYS A 242 -17.22 20.92 34.29
C LYS A 242 -15.97 21.79 34.46
N MET A 243 -15.17 21.95 33.43
CA MET A 243 -13.96 22.78 33.37
C MET A 243 -14.32 24.19 32.87
N PHE A 244 -15.24 24.88 33.55
CA PHE A 244 -15.90 26.09 33.04
C PHE A 244 -14.94 27.27 32.80
N GLU A 245 -13.88 27.41 33.59
CA GLU A 245 -12.87 28.46 33.38
C GLU A 245 -12.13 28.26 32.05
N LYS A 246 -11.69 27.02 31.76
CA LYS A 246 -11.04 26.71 30.50
C LYS A 246 -11.98 26.85 29.29
N ALA A 247 -13.25 26.50 29.46
CA ALA A 247 -14.25 26.67 28.40
C ALA A 247 -14.40 28.17 28.05
N GLU A 248 -14.48 29.06 29.07
CA GLU A 248 -14.64 30.50 28.84
C GLU A 248 -13.39 31.12 28.22
N GLU A 249 -12.20 30.75 28.67
CA GLU A 249 -10.94 31.16 28.05
C GLU A 249 -10.89 30.74 26.55
N THR A 250 -11.30 29.52 26.27
CA THR A 250 -11.32 29.01 24.88
C THR A 250 -12.34 29.75 24.01
N ARG A 251 -13.52 30.10 24.55
CA ARG A 251 -14.52 30.96 23.88
C ARG A 251 -13.94 32.35 23.54
N LYS A 252 -13.17 32.93 24.47
CA LYS A 252 -12.50 34.21 24.23
C LYS A 252 -11.47 34.08 23.10
N ARG A 253 -10.61 33.06 23.13
CA ARG A 253 -9.62 32.77 22.06
C ARG A 253 -10.29 32.59 20.70
N LEU A 254 -11.40 31.86 20.66
CA LEU A 254 -12.17 31.64 19.41
C LEU A 254 -12.67 32.99 18.85
N LYS A 255 -13.27 33.85 19.71
CA LYS A 255 -13.74 35.20 19.29
C LYS A 255 -12.59 36.05 18.78
N GLU A 256 -11.49 36.14 19.52
CA GLU A 256 -10.33 36.95 19.12
C GLU A 256 -9.74 36.54 17.79
N ARG A 257 -9.69 35.22 17.52
CA ARG A 257 -9.09 34.67 16.28
C ARG A 257 -10.00 34.83 15.08
N PHE A 258 -11.28 34.57 15.21
CA PHE A 258 -12.24 34.51 14.11
C PHE A 258 -13.14 35.75 13.97
N SER A 259 -13.13 36.72 14.92
CA SER A 259 -13.89 37.98 14.80
C SER A 259 -13.22 38.98 13.86
N LYS A 260 -11.93 38.81 13.52
CA LYS A 260 -11.25 39.66 12.54
C LYS A 260 -11.46 39.11 11.12
N LYS A 261 -12.65 39.32 10.53
CA LYS A 261 -12.74 39.30 9.05
C LYS A 261 -11.84 40.42 8.53
N PRO A 262 -10.99 40.17 7.51
CA PRO A 262 -10.36 41.25 6.80
C PRO A 262 -11.47 42.15 6.25
N LYS A 263 -11.40 43.44 6.50
CA LYS A 263 -12.19 44.44 5.77
C LYS A 263 -11.88 44.22 4.30
N ASP A 264 -12.90 43.94 3.54
CA ASP A 264 -12.88 43.86 2.09
C ASP A 264 -12.40 45.25 1.55
N ASP A 265 -11.10 45.34 1.20
CA ASP A 265 -10.51 46.50 0.53
C ASP A 265 -10.80 46.47 -0.98
N SER A 266 -12.04 46.11 -1.35
CA SER A 266 -12.54 46.26 -2.72
C SER A 266 -13.55 47.39 -2.82
N ARG A 267 -13.10 48.65 -2.56
CA ARG A 267 -13.75 49.89 -3.06
C ARG A 267 -12.70 50.95 -3.26
N SER A 268 -12.11 50.93 -4.41
CA SER A 268 -11.66 52.15 -5.10
C SER A 268 -11.52 51.85 -6.60
#